data_b5d67767d84043cdc198b7720b186f8c
#
_entry.id   b5d67767d84043cdc198b7720b186f8c
#
_cell.length_a   1.000
_cell.length_b   1.000
_cell.length_c   1.000
_cell.angle_alpha   90.00
_cell.angle_beta   90.00
_cell.angle_gamma   90.00
#
_symmetry.space_group_name_H-M   'P 1'
#
loop_
_entity.id
_entity.type
_entity.pdbx_description
1 polymer ?
#
loop_
_entity_poly.entity_id
_entity_poly.type
_entity_poly.pdbx_seq_one_letter_code
_entity_poly.pdbx_strand_id
1 'polypeptide(L)'
;DYQTNNDRIMFVTGLKPLDLYFGGAWDFVSTGPTNSSPYDVYGGQPYNTANLTNVGQWVLFAARRTNPELQRLKLSRGDVVINGGLYTTYRKQLLDVAAGQNPITSDRLLANNGLERRGAEAFIPDAWVQLLYNKLRFEAEFAAIYGSLENSPASAKVTDPIKIRMWGLATQAEFRAVEDKLRIQFGHGWASGDPNVEGLNPGSNGLQARRSDGAISTFRFHPAYYVDYIFFRRIMSRIQGAYYFRPSVEYDFVRNPNGQKFGGGAAIIWSRASEFIQTPGNKRDLGVELDLQLYYQSKDGSLNDDPNKMGGFYTALQYGVFFPLGGLDYLKGEQTNAVSDWSLSTAQTVRLILGVLF
;
A
#
# COMPACT_ATOMS: atom_id res chain seq x y z
N ASP A 1 -4.89 -1.78 -9.33
CA ASP A 1 -5.22 -0.35 -9.46
C ASP A 1 -5.95 0.12 -8.22
N TYR A 2 -5.22 0.79 -7.36
CA TYR A 2 -5.75 1.35 -6.12
C TYR A 2 -6.08 2.82 -6.39
N GLN A 3 -7.33 3.09 -6.73
CA GLN A 3 -7.76 4.41 -7.20
C GLN A 3 -8.42 5.20 -6.09
N THR A 4 -7.94 6.43 -5.90
CA THR A 4 -8.73 7.50 -5.32
C THR A 4 -9.42 8.23 -6.47
N ASN A 5 -10.73 8.39 -6.41
CA ASN A 5 -11.48 9.09 -7.43
C ASN A 5 -11.38 10.61 -7.20
N ASN A 6 -10.71 11.28 -8.12
CA ASN A 6 -10.67 12.75 -8.16
C ASN A 6 -11.10 13.21 -9.55
N ASP A 7 -11.83 14.31 -9.61
CA ASP A 7 -12.05 15.01 -10.87
C ASP A 7 -10.72 15.57 -11.35
N ARG A 8 -10.41 15.39 -12.65
CA ARG A 8 -9.10 15.70 -13.22
C ARG A 8 -9.21 16.30 -14.61
N ILE A 9 -8.45 17.37 -14.85
CA ILE A 9 -8.10 17.82 -16.20
C ILE A 9 -6.69 17.36 -16.49
N MET A 10 -6.50 16.59 -17.57
CA MET A 10 -5.21 15.99 -17.90
C MET A 10 -4.86 16.22 -19.38
N PHE A 11 -3.61 16.57 -19.64
CA PHE A 11 -2.99 16.55 -20.94
C PHE A 11 -1.95 15.44 -21.02
N VAL A 12 -2.05 14.62 -22.07
CA VAL A 12 -1.10 13.53 -22.34
C VAL A 12 -0.66 13.61 -23.79
N THR A 13 0.64 13.49 -24.00
CA THR A 13 1.23 13.35 -25.33
C THR A 13 2.31 12.27 -25.31
N GLY A 14 2.85 11.91 -26.48
CA GLY A 14 3.86 10.87 -26.52
C GLY A 14 4.67 10.84 -27.78
N LEU A 15 5.86 10.26 -27.65
CA LEU A 15 6.78 9.96 -28.72
C LEU A 15 6.66 8.47 -29.09
N LYS A 16 5.75 8.16 -30.02
CA LYS A 16 5.45 6.78 -30.44
C LYS A 16 6.69 5.92 -30.77
N PRO A 17 7.70 6.45 -31.49
CA PRO A 17 8.89 5.64 -31.81
C PRO A 17 9.69 5.18 -30.60
N LEU A 18 9.54 5.84 -29.46
CA LEU A 18 10.25 5.55 -28.22
C LEU A 18 9.35 4.87 -27.17
N ASP A 19 8.07 4.65 -27.49
CA ASP A 19 7.05 4.19 -26.53
C ASP A 19 6.97 5.10 -25.28
N LEU A 20 7.33 6.38 -25.42
CA LEU A 20 7.42 7.35 -24.32
C LEU A 20 6.18 8.23 -24.30
N TYR A 21 5.54 8.31 -23.15
CA TYR A 21 4.36 9.14 -22.86
C TYR A 21 4.68 10.07 -21.71
N PHE A 22 4.22 11.31 -21.80
CA PHE A 22 4.38 12.29 -20.74
C PHE A 22 3.21 13.27 -20.73
N GLY A 23 2.99 13.86 -19.58
CA GLY A 23 1.88 14.77 -19.43
C GLY A 23 1.81 15.41 -18.06
N GLY A 24 0.78 16.21 -17.89
CA GLY A 24 0.47 16.85 -16.63
C GLY A 24 -1.04 16.85 -16.37
N ALA A 25 -1.41 16.93 -15.11
CA ALA A 25 -2.79 17.00 -14.70
C ALA A 25 -2.98 17.99 -13.56
N TRP A 26 -4.18 18.51 -13.49
CA TRP A 26 -4.67 19.26 -12.36
C TRP A 26 -5.87 18.53 -11.78
N ASP A 27 -5.76 18.17 -10.49
CA ASP A 27 -6.76 17.42 -9.76
C ASP A 27 -7.58 18.37 -8.88
N PHE A 28 -8.87 18.22 -8.95
CA PHE A 28 -9.83 18.90 -8.08
C PHE A 28 -10.09 18.02 -6.87
N VAL A 29 -9.24 18.15 -5.87
CA VAL A 29 -9.30 17.35 -4.66
C VAL A 29 -10.13 18.06 -3.62
N SER A 30 -11.10 17.39 -3.02
CA SER A 30 -11.99 18.02 -2.06
C SER A 30 -11.39 18.16 -0.66
N THR A 31 -10.68 17.13 -0.17
CA THR A 31 -10.00 17.14 1.15
C THR A 31 -8.82 16.19 1.15
N GLY A 32 -7.93 16.35 2.10
CA GLY A 32 -6.75 15.53 2.22
C GLY A 32 -6.61 14.84 3.56
N PRO A 33 -5.76 13.82 3.64
CA PRO A 33 -5.56 13.00 4.84
C PRO A 33 -4.72 13.68 5.93
N THR A 34 -4.63 15.00 6.00
CA THR A 34 -3.86 15.69 7.03
C THR A 34 -4.42 15.47 8.43
N ASN A 35 -5.67 15.00 8.52
CA ASN A 35 -6.37 14.79 9.77
C ASN A 35 -7.04 13.41 9.89
N SER A 36 -6.79 12.49 8.98
CA SER A 36 -7.34 11.15 9.09
C SER A 36 -6.67 10.39 10.24
N SER A 37 -7.48 9.88 11.17
CA SER A 37 -7.01 8.91 12.15
C SER A 37 -6.37 7.73 11.42
N PRO A 38 -5.17 7.28 11.80
CA PRO A 38 -4.57 6.09 11.21
C PRO A 38 -5.41 4.83 11.41
N TYR A 39 -6.39 4.88 12.31
CA TYR A 39 -7.31 3.79 12.64
C TYR A 39 -8.64 3.86 11.90
N ASP A 40 -8.92 4.93 11.18
CA ASP A 40 -10.14 5.02 10.39
C ASP A 40 -10.00 4.25 9.07
N VAL A 41 -10.27 2.95 9.16
CA VAL A 41 -10.23 2.02 8.02
C VAL A 41 -11.34 2.34 6.99
N TYR A 42 -12.40 3.01 7.42
CA TYR A 42 -13.57 3.35 6.60
C TYR A 42 -13.60 4.81 6.19
N GLY A 43 -12.65 5.61 6.66
CA GLY A 43 -12.51 7.00 6.27
C GLY A 43 -12.12 7.12 4.80
N GLY A 44 -13.09 6.93 3.93
CA GLY A 44 -13.00 7.43 2.57
C GLY A 44 -12.69 8.93 2.62
N GLN A 45 -12.23 9.51 1.53
CA GLN A 45 -12.04 10.95 1.46
C GLN A 45 -13.35 11.64 1.82
N PRO A 46 -13.41 12.51 2.83
CA PRO A 46 -14.63 13.21 3.17
C PRO A 46 -15.09 14.00 1.95
N TYR A 47 -16.35 13.83 1.62
CA TYR A 47 -16.95 14.51 0.48
C TYR A 47 -17.13 15.99 0.82
N ASN A 48 -16.34 16.86 0.22
CA ASN A 48 -16.44 18.30 0.42
C ASN A 48 -16.74 18.99 -0.91
N THR A 49 -18.00 19.08 -1.26
CA THR A 49 -18.48 19.73 -2.50
C THR A 49 -18.19 21.23 -2.55
N ALA A 50 -17.97 21.86 -1.41
CA ALA A 50 -17.73 23.30 -1.33
C ALA A 50 -16.25 23.70 -1.47
N ASN A 51 -15.32 22.72 -1.49
CA ASN A 51 -13.87 22.94 -1.54
C ASN A 51 -13.35 24.00 -0.53
N LEU A 52 -13.94 24.03 0.64
CA LEU A 52 -13.62 25.03 1.67
C LEU A 52 -12.22 24.85 2.25
N THR A 53 -11.61 23.68 2.07
CA THR A 53 -10.27 23.36 2.56
C THR A 53 -9.16 23.88 1.66
N ASN A 54 -9.49 24.45 0.51
CA ASN A 54 -8.55 25.03 -0.45
C ASN A 54 -7.39 24.07 -0.79
N VAL A 55 -7.77 22.92 -1.35
CA VAL A 55 -6.82 21.88 -1.78
C VAL A 55 -6.53 22.06 -3.27
N GLY A 56 -5.25 22.15 -3.60
CA GLY A 56 -4.76 22.11 -4.98
C GLY A 56 -3.81 20.95 -5.16
N GLN A 57 -3.95 20.21 -6.26
CA GLN A 57 -3.04 19.11 -6.59
C GLN A 57 -2.68 19.13 -8.07
N TRP A 58 -1.40 19.07 -8.36
CA TRP A 58 -0.84 19.03 -9.71
C TRP A 58 0.00 17.77 -9.84
N VAL A 59 -0.07 17.19 -11.04
CA VAL A 59 0.62 15.95 -11.36
C VAL A 59 1.45 16.14 -12.62
N LEU A 60 2.69 15.66 -12.59
CA LEU A 60 3.53 15.52 -13.77
C LEU A 60 3.95 14.05 -13.88
N PHE A 61 4.00 13.53 -15.10
CA PHE A 61 4.45 12.16 -15.31
C PHE A 61 5.17 12.00 -16.65
N ALA A 62 6.09 11.02 -16.67
CA ALA A 62 6.71 10.50 -17.87
C ALA A 62 6.80 8.99 -17.73
N ALA A 63 6.34 8.22 -18.72
CA ALA A 63 6.37 6.77 -18.67
C ALA A 63 6.72 6.18 -20.04
N ARG A 64 7.57 5.18 -20.03
CA ARG A 64 7.82 4.31 -21.16
C ARG A 64 7.04 3.03 -20.99
N ARG A 65 6.12 2.75 -21.91
CA ARG A 65 5.35 1.49 -21.95
C ARG A 65 5.38 0.92 -23.35
N THR A 66 6.10 -0.15 -23.51
CA THR A 66 6.16 -0.89 -24.78
C THR A 66 4.77 -1.45 -25.10
N ASN A 67 4.34 -1.27 -26.34
CA ASN A 67 3.08 -1.84 -26.83
C ASN A 67 3.00 -3.34 -26.52
N PRO A 68 1.87 -3.88 -26.00
CA PRO A 68 1.74 -5.27 -25.60
C PRO A 68 2.08 -6.30 -26.69
N GLU A 69 1.75 -6.01 -27.95
CA GLU A 69 2.07 -6.90 -29.07
C GLU A 69 3.58 -6.91 -29.36
N LEU A 70 4.20 -5.72 -29.39
CA LEU A 70 5.64 -5.59 -29.55
C LEU A 70 6.39 -6.21 -28.38
N GLN A 71 5.87 -6.08 -27.16
CA GLN A 71 6.43 -6.73 -25.98
C GLN A 71 6.44 -8.26 -26.13
N ARG A 72 5.32 -8.86 -26.55
CA ARG A 72 5.25 -10.31 -26.81
C ARG A 72 6.24 -10.74 -27.88
N LEU A 73 6.35 -9.98 -28.98
CA LEU A 73 7.29 -10.25 -30.06
C LEU A 73 8.74 -10.18 -29.58
N LYS A 74 9.11 -9.16 -28.81
CA LYS A 74 10.46 -9.04 -28.23
C LYS A 74 10.78 -10.22 -27.31
N LEU A 75 9.88 -10.54 -26.40
CA LEU A 75 10.07 -11.67 -25.47
C LEU A 75 10.19 -13.01 -26.21
N SER A 76 9.42 -13.24 -27.28
CA SER A 76 9.55 -14.47 -28.09
C SER A 76 10.87 -14.57 -28.82
N ARG A 77 11.55 -13.45 -29.07
CA ARG A 77 12.91 -13.42 -29.69
C ARG A 77 14.03 -13.50 -28.64
N GLY A 78 13.69 -13.51 -27.36
CA GLY A 78 14.66 -13.49 -26.27
C GLY A 78 15.21 -12.10 -25.94
N ASP A 79 14.55 -11.03 -26.42
CA ASP A 79 14.94 -9.67 -26.13
C ASP A 79 14.47 -9.23 -24.73
N VAL A 80 15.20 -8.33 -24.12
CA VAL A 80 14.79 -7.67 -22.87
C VAL A 80 13.76 -6.58 -23.14
N VAL A 81 12.71 -6.53 -22.33
CA VAL A 81 11.74 -5.44 -22.33
C VAL A 81 11.86 -4.69 -21.02
N ILE A 82 12.06 -3.36 -21.10
CA ILE A 82 12.09 -2.47 -19.96
C ILE A 82 10.97 -1.46 -20.10
N ASN A 83 10.07 -1.44 -19.14
CA ASN A 83 9.08 -0.39 -18.94
C ASN A 83 9.41 0.37 -17.66
N GLY A 84 8.98 1.62 -17.56
CA GLY A 84 9.23 2.39 -16.37
C GLY A 84 8.62 3.77 -16.46
N GLY A 85 8.54 4.45 -15.33
CA GLY A 85 7.99 5.79 -15.32
C GLY A 85 8.35 6.54 -14.06
N LEU A 86 8.21 7.84 -14.18
CA LEU A 86 8.29 8.80 -13.11
C LEU A 86 6.94 9.49 -12.99
N TYR A 87 6.46 9.63 -11.81
CA TYR A 87 5.23 10.29 -11.48
C TYR A 87 5.50 11.24 -10.30
N THR A 88 5.03 12.45 -10.37
CA THR A 88 5.25 13.43 -9.32
C THR A 88 3.97 14.18 -9.06
N THR A 89 3.55 14.21 -7.80
CA THR A 89 2.42 14.99 -7.34
C THR A 89 2.91 16.12 -6.45
N TYR A 90 2.51 17.35 -6.75
CA TYR A 90 2.59 18.47 -5.82
C TYR A 90 1.21 18.77 -5.27
N ARG A 91 1.08 18.75 -3.94
CA ARG A 91 -0.17 19.00 -3.23
C ARG A 91 -0.02 20.12 -2.23
N LYS A 92 -1.00 21.01 -2.21
CA LYS A 92 -1.11 22.09 -1.23
C LYS A 92 -2.50 22.08 -0.63
N GLN A 93 -2.58 22.21 0.69
CA GLN A 93 -3.83 22.29 1.43
C GLN A 93 -3.71 23.32 2.55
N LEU A 94 -4.47 24.42 2.44
CA LEU A 94 -4.39 25.51 3.41
C LEU A 94 -5.15 25.18 4.69
N LEU A 95 -6.37 24.69 4.56
CA LEU A 95 -7.28 24.42 5.65
C LEU A 95 -7.58 22.93 5.76
N ASP A 96 -7.90 22.47 6.95
CA ASP A 96 -8.42 21.15 7.23
C ASP A 96 -9.47 21.20 8.31
N VAL A 97 -10.23 20.13 8.47
CA VAL A 97 -11.24 20.02 9.53
C VAL A 97 -10.55 19.80 10.87
N ALA A 98 -10.99 20.51 11.89
CA ALA A 98 -10.48 20.35 13.24
C ALA A 98 -10.69 18.91 13.75
N ALA A 99 -9.72 18.40 14.51
CA ALA A 99 -9.78 17.04 15.05
C ALA A 99 -11.08 16.79 15.83
N GLY A 100 -11.74 15.67 15.56
CA GLY A 100 -13.00 15.29 16.20
C GLY A 100 -14.25 15.99 15.67
N GLN A 101 -14.12 16.81 14.63
CA GLN A 101 -15.26 17.42 13.94
C GLN A 101 -15.68 16.59 12.72
N ASN A 102 -16.98 16.51 12.48
CA ASN A 102 -17.51 15.86 11.29
C ASN A 102 -17.63 16.91 10.16
N PRO A 103 -16.92 16.76 9.02
CA PRO A 103 -16.95 17.72 7.93
C PRO A 103 -18.30 17.78 7.18
N ILE A 104 -19.19 16.84 7.41
CA ILE A 104 -20.40 16.64 6.58
C ILE A 104 -21.56 17.53 7.00
N THR A 105 -21.55 18.16 8.17
CA THR A 105 -22.63 19.03 8.59
C THR A 105 -22.34 20.49 8.23
N SER A 106 -23.04 20.99 7.21
CA SER A 106 -22.96 22.37 6.72
C SER A 106 -23.05 23.44 7.82
N ASP A 107 -23.83 23.21 8.85
CA ASP A 107 -24.05 24.16 9.95
C ASP A 107 -22.81 24.39 10.83
N ARG A 108 -21.91 23.41 10.91
CA ARG A 108 -20.66 23.55 11.67
C ARG A 108 -19.56 24.29 10.91
N LEU A 109 -19.59 24.24 9.58
CA LEU A 109 -18.68 25.03 8.74
C LEU A 109 -19.00 26.52 8.81
N LEU A 110 -20.26 26.86 8.91
CA LEU A 110 -20.73 28.24 9.05
C LEU A 110 -20.40 28.86 10.41
N ALA A 111 -20.20 28.06 11.44
CA ALA A 111 -19.95 28.54 12.81
C ALA A 111 -18.46 28.87 13.11
N ASN A 112 -17.58 28.94 12.12
CA ASN A 112 -16.12 29.20 12.24
C ASN A 112 -15.32 28.18 13.09
N ASN A 113 -15.96 27.18 13.64
CA ASN A 113 -15.32 26.26 14.61
C ASN A 113 -14.93 24.91 13.98
N GLY A 114 -15.07 24.75 12.67
CA GLY A 114 -14.83 23.46 12.00
C GLY A 114 -13.57 23.40 11.16
N LEU A 115 -12.93 24.53 10.86
CA LEU A 115 -11.75 24.58 10.00
C LEU A 115 -10.54 25.12 10.76
N GLU A 116 -9.41 24.47 10.58
CA GLU A 116 -8.13 24.89 11.10
C GLU A 116 -7.13 25.12 9.97
N ARG A 117 -6.30 26.16 10.09
CA ARG A 117 -5.22 26.39 9.15
C ARG A 117 -4.11 25.37 9.40
N ARG A 118 -3.87 24.50 8.44
CA ARG A 118 -2.78 23.49 8.45
C ARG A 118 -1.58 23.94 7.66
N GLY A 119 -1.79 24.67 6.57
CA GLY A 119 -0.72 25.10 5.66
C GLY A 119 0.11 23.90 5.17
N ALA A 120 -0.56 22.82 4.75
CA ALA A 120 0.11 21.61 4.32
C ALA A 120 0.63 21.77 2.89
N GLU A 121 1.89 21.41 2.69
CA GLU A 121 2.51 21.29 1.36
C GLU A 121 3.25 19.96 1.27
N ALA A 122 3.08 19.25 0.15
CA ALA A 122 3.74 17.99 -0.08
C ALA A 122 4.16 17.83 -1.56
N PHE A 123 5.39 17.36 -1.75
CA PHE A 123 5.93 16.89 -3.00
C PHE A 123 6.08 15.38 -2.92
N ILE A 124 5.45 14.66 -3.85
CA ILE A 124 5.33 13.20 -3.81
C ILE A 124 5.90 12.62 -5.11
N PRO A 125 7.21 12.38 -5.20
CA PRO A 125 7.81 11.67 -6.31
C PRO A 125 7.55 10.17 -6.18
N ASP A 126 7.28 9.56 -7.32
CA ASP A 126 7.11 8.13 -7.51
C ASP A 126 7.89 7.69 -8.74
N ALA A 127 8.55 6.55 -8.66
CA ALA A 127 9.30 5.95 -9.75
C ALA A 127 9.07 4.45 -9.78
N TRP A 128 8.72 3.91 -10.94
CA TRP A 128 8.55 2.49 -11.10
C TRP A 128 9.36 1.96 -12.30
N VAL A 129 9.77 0.72 -12.22
CA VAL A 129 10.46 0.00 -13.29
C VAL A 129 9.95 -1.43 -13.37
N GLN A 130 9.78 -1.92 -14.60
CA GLN A 130 9.49 -3.32 -14.90
C GLN A 130 10.52 -3.82 -15.90
N LEU A 131 11.17 -4.94 -15.60
CA LEU A 131 12.08 -5.65 -16.46
C LEU A 131 11.49 -7.03 -16.76
N LEU A 132 11.36 -7.34 -18.04
CA LEU A 132 10.89 -8.63 -18.51
C LEU A 132 11.96 -9.25 -19.39
N TYR A 133 12.35 -10.47 -19.10
CA TYR A 133 13.32 -11.23 -19.89
C TYR A 133 12.98 -12.71 -19.84
N ASN A 134 12.61 -13.28 -20.99
CA ASN A 134 12.23 -14.67 -21.10
C ASN A 134 11.16 -15.05 -20.04
N LYS A 135 11.51 -15.83 -19.05
CA LYS A 135 10.65 -16.29 -17.94
C LYS A 135 10.81 -15.48 -16.66
N LEU A 136 11.67 -14.47 -16.67
CA LEU A 136 11.92 -13.58 -15.55
C LEU A 136 11.10 -12.29 -15.68
N ARG A 137 10.44 -11.92 -14.62
CA ARG A 137 9.81 -10.61 -14.41
C ARG A 137 10.36 -10.00 -13.13
N PHE A 138 10.81 -8.77 -13.21
CA PHE A 138 11.19 -7.98 -12.04
C PHE A 138 10.46 -6.65 -12.08
N GLU A 139 9.91 -6.24 -10.97
CA GLU A 139 9.26 -4.94 -10.80
C GLU A 139 9.75 -4.27 -9.51
N ALA A 140 9.90 -2.96 -9.57
CA ALA A 140 10.20 -2.15 -8.41
C ALA A 140 9.46 -0.81 -8.51
N GLU A 141 8.96 -0.33 -7.39
CA GLU A 141 8.30 0.97 -7.25
C GLU A 141 8.83 1.65 -5.98
N PHE A 142 9.23 2.89 -6.12
CA PHE A 142 9.69 3.74 -5.04
C PHE A 142 8.83 4.99 -5.00
N ALA A 143 8.29 5.31 -3.83
CA ALA A 143 7.55 6.54 -3.59
C ALA A 143 8.10 7.26 -2.35
N ALA A 144 8.08 8.60 -2.39
CA ALA A 144 8.45 9.40 -1.25
C ALA A 144 7.48 10.56 -1.06
N ILE A 145 7.38 11.08 0.15
CA ILE A 145 6.59 12.25 0.49
C ILE A 145 7.49 13.22 1.24
N TYR A 146 7.75 14.36 0.63
CA TYR A 146 8.48 15.46 1.23
C TYR A 146 7.57 16.67 1.39
N GLY A 147 7.51 17.23 2.59
CA GLY A 147 6.60 18.35 2.80
C GLY A 147 6.70 18.95 4.18
N SER A 148 5.71 19.78 4.48
CA SER A 148 5.57 20.40 5.79
C SER A 148 4.11 20.68 6.13
N LEU A 149 3.83 20.74 7.41
CA LEU A 149 2.61 21.25 8.01
C LEU A 149 2.98 22.49 8.83
N GLU A 150 2.41 23.65 8.53
CA GLU A 150 2.66 24.87 9.31
C GLU A 150 2.14 24.73 10.74
N ASN A 151 0.98 24.10 10.90
CA ASN A 151 0.33 23.90 12.18
C ASN A 151 0.01 22.43 12.44
N SER A 152 0.48 21.91 13.56
CA SER A 152 0.11 20.60 14.08
C SER A 152 -1.32 20.59 14.64
N PRO A 153 -1.99 19.42 14.76
CA PRO A 153 -3.21 19.30 15.53
C PRO A 153 -3.08 19.89 16.93
N ALA A 154 -4.13 20.54 17.41
CA ALA A 154 -4.17 21.40 18.59
C ALA A 154 -3.68 20.84 19.93
N SER A 155 -3.40 19.55 20.03
CA SER A 155 -2.84 18.94 21.23
C SER A 155 -1.32 19.07 21.36
N ALA A 156 -0.64 19.45 20.30
CA ALA A 156 0.79 19.60 20.32
C ALA A 156 1.15 21.05 20.67
N LYS A 157 1.86 21.24 21.74
CA LYS A 157 2.53 22.52 22.11
C LYS A 157 3.69 22.82 21.13
N VAL A 158 3.58 22.38 19.88
CA VAL A 158 4.60 22.55 18.85
C VAL A 158 4.24 23.79 18.08
N THR A 159 5.01 24.84 18.25
CA THR A 159 4.88 26.12 17.54
C THR A 159 5.62 26.12 16.22
N ASP A 160 6.51 25.16 16.00
CA ASP A 160 7.31 25.06 14.80
C ASP A 160 6.66 24.17 13.73
N PRO A 161 6.87 24.44 12.44
CA PRO A 161 6.37 23.60 11.37
C PRO A 161 6.86 22.16 11.48
N ILE A 162 5.97 21.20 11.28
CA ILE A 162 6.31 19.78 11.22
C ILE A 162 6.73 19.44 9.78
N LYS A 163 7.88 18.80 9.63
CA LYS A 163 8.37 18.30 8.35
C LYS A 163 7.77 16.94 8.04
N ILE A 164 7.50 16.68 6.77
CA ILE A 164 7.08 15.36 6.28
C ILE A 164 8.23 14.77 5.48
N ARG A 165 8.71 13.57 5.88
CA ARG A 165 9.83 12.88 5.25
C ARG A 165 9.59 11.38 5.25
N MET A 166 8.75 10.92 4.34
CA MET A 166 8.34 9.52 4.26
C MET A 166 8.83 8.92 2.95
N TRP A 167 9.16 7.64 2.93
CA TRP A 167 9.47 6.92 1.72
C TRP A 167 9.12 5.44 1.83
N GLY A 168 8.81 4.85 0.68
CA GLY A 168 8.47 3.45 0.55
C GLY A 168 9.08 2.85 -0.71
N LEU A 169 9.39 1.58 -0.63
CA LEU A 169 9.89 0.76 -1.73
C LEU A 169 9.12 -0.56 -1.75
N ALA A 170 8.66 -0.96 -2.93
CA ALA A 170 8.15 -2.30 -3.17
C ALA A 170 8.90 -2.94 -4.33
N THR A 171 9.28 -4.21 -4.18
CA THR A 171 9.91 -4.98 -5.26
C THR A 171 9.28 -6.36 -5.37
N GLN A 172 9.20 -6.85 -6.58
CA GLN A 172 8.71 -8.20 -6.88
C GLN A 172 9.55 -8.82 -7.99
N ALA A 173 10.05 -10.02 -7.74
CA ALA A 173 10.67 -10.86 -8.75
C ALA A 173 9.82 -12.11 -8.96
N GLU A 174 9.66 -12.54 -10.20
CA GLU A 174 8.95 -13.77 -10.57
C GLU A 174 9.77 -14.52 -11.61
N PHE A 175 9.93 -15.82 -11.41
CA PHE A 175 10.53 -16.73 -12.37
C PHE A 175 9.57 -17.89 -12.64
N ARG A 176 9.36 -18.19 -13.91
CA ARG A 176 8.53 -19.31 -14.37
C ARG A 176 9.37 -20.45 -14.92
N ALA A 177 9.03 -21.66 -14.53
CA ALA A 177 9.71 -22.87 -14.98
C ALA A 177 8.70 -23.98 -15.28
N VAL A 178 9.19 -25.14 -15.76
CA VAL A 178 8.39 -26.35 -15.99
C VAL A 178 7.15 -26.02 -16.85
N GLU A 179 7.37 -25.51 -18.06
CA GLU A 179 6.30 -25.13 -18.99
C GLU A 179 5.28 -24.12 -18.38
N ASP A 180 5.80 -23.17 -17.59
CA ASP A 180 5.02 -22.18 -16.85
C ASP A 180 4.12 -22.74 -15.71
N LYS A 181 4.26 -24.03 -15.38
CA LYS A 181 3.54 -24.64 -14.25
C LYS A 181 4.12 -24.24 -12.90
N LEU A 182 5.45 -24.08 -12.82
CA LEU A 182 6.12 -23.64 -11.59
C LEU A 182 6.34 -22.13 -11.64
N ARG A 183 5.90 -21.44 -10.60
CA ARG A 183 6.08 -20.01 -10.39
C ARG A 183 6.78 -19.78 -9.07
N ILE A 184 7.97 -19.22 -9.11
CA ILE A 184 8.75 -18.84 -7.94
C ILE A 184 8.71 -17.32 -7.87
N GLN A 185 8.34 -16.76 -6.73
CA GLN A 185 8.24 -15.32 -6.53
C GLN A 185 9.00 -14.91 -5.27
N PHE A 186 9.52 -13.69 -5.31
CA PHE A 186 10.10 -13.03 -4.16
C PHE A 186 9.56 -11.61 -4.11
N GLY A 187 8.83 -11.31 -3.04
CA GLY A 187 8.30 -9.98 -2.75
C GLY A 187 9.08 -9.33 -1.61
N HIS A 188 9.31 -8.04 -1.71
CA HIS A 188 9.90 -7.23 -0.67
C HIS A 188 9.22 -5.86 -0.65
N GLY A 189 8.97 -5.33 0.53
CA GLY A 189 8.53 -3.95 0.70
C GLY A 189 9.15 -3.33 1.93
N TRP A 190 9.40 -2.04 1.84
CA TRP A 190 9.92 -1.23 2.94
C TRP A 190 9.15 0.08 3.04
N ALA A 191 8.56 0.33 4.19
CA ALA A 191 7.99 1.60 4.58
C ALA A 191 8.88 2.24 5.64
N SER A 192 9.33 3.48 5.45
CA SER A 192 10.09 4.21 6.47
C SER A 192 9.30 4.30 7.76
N GLY A 193 9.98 4.20 8.88
CA GLY A 193 9.42 4.39 10.22
C GLY A 193 9.77 5.76 10.76
N ASP A 194 9.18 6.11 11.89
CA ASP A 194 9.47 7.31 12.64
C ASP A 194 10.23 6.93 13.92
N PRO A 195 11.44 7.46 14.15
CA PRO A 195 12.18 7.20 15.38
C PRO A 195 11.58 7.91 16.59
N ASN A 196 10.58 8.77 16.38
CA ASN A 196 9.83 9.50 17.39
C ASN A 196 8.35 9.14 17.33
N VAL A 197 7.55 9.61 18.27
CA VAL A 197 6.10 9.35 18.32
C VAL A 197 5.26 10.38 17.57
N GLU A 198 5.89 11.32 16.91
CA GLU A 198 5.22 12.35 16.12
C GLU A 198 4.49 11.77 14.92
N GLY A 199 3.29 12.28 14.68
CA GLY A 199 2.43 11.80 13.59
C GLY A 199 1.75 10.45 13.84
N LEU A 200 2.04 9.81 14.95
CA LEU A 200 1.18 8.80 15.54
C LEU A 200 0.37 9.48 16.65
N ASN A 201 -0.89 9.13 16.77
CA ASN A 201 -1.66 9.54 17.94
C ASN A 201 -0.82 9.12 19.16
N PRO A 202 -0.37 10.05 20.04
CA PRO A 202 0.34 9.66 21.23
C PRO A 202 -0.63 8.83 22.05
N GLY A 203 -0.60 7.52 21.84
CA GLY A 203 -1.29 6.61 22.72
C GLY A 203 -0.83 6.91 24.13
N SER A 204 -1.73 6.83 25.06
CA SER A 204 -1.52 6.97 26.50
C SER A 204 -0.44 6.03 27.08
N ASN A 205 0.19 5.25 26.26
CA ASN A 205 1.21 4.28 26.61
C ASN A 205 2.52 5.05 26.79
N GLY A 206 2.90 5.34 27.99
CA GLY A 206 4.13 6.01 28.39
C GLY A 206 5.45 5.43 27.83
N LEU A 207 5.40 4.87 26.65
CA LEU A 207 6.54 4.51 25.82
C LEU A 207 7.32 5.80 25.57
N GLN A 208 8.50 5.83 26.11
CA GLN A 208 9.46 6.91 26.16
C GLN A 208 9.42 7.74 24.87
N ALA A 209 8.70 8.85 24.93
CA ALA A 209 8.76 9.84 23.89
C ALA A 209 10.23 10.27 23.76
N ARG A 210 10.89 9.83 22.71
CA ARG A 210 12.14 10.48 22.33
C ARG A 210 11.83 11.93 22.04
N ARG A 211 12.80 12.77 22.23
CA ARG A 211 12.69 14.19 21.92
C ARG A 211 12.24 14.33 20.46
N SER A 212 11.15 15.05 20.25
CA SER A 212 10.63 15.40 18.95
C SER A 212 11.74 15.97 18.04
N ASP A 213 11.83 15.46 16.80
CA ASP A 213 12.69 16.04 15.78
C ASP A 213 11.93 16.95 14.82
N GLY A 214 10.64 17.21 15.10
CA GLY A 214 9.77 18.03 14.25
C GLY A 214 9.49 17.41 12.88
N ALA A 215 9.57 16.09 12.74
CA ALA A 215 9.32 15.39 11.49
C ALA A 215 8.35 14.22 11.66
N ILE A 216 7.57 13.95 10.61
CA ILE A 216 6.73 12.77 10.45
C ILE A 216 7.37 11.90 9.36
N SER A 217 7.79 10.68 9.70
CA SER A 217 8.58 9.85 8.80
C SER A 217 7.95 8.49 8.50
N THR A 218 6.82 8.14 9.12
CA THR A 218 6.16 6.83 8.90
C THR A 218 5.45 6.78 7.56
N PHE A 219 6.02 6.06 6.60
CA PHE A 219 5.38 5.79 5.32
C PHE A 219 4.30 4.72 5.48
N ARG A 220 3.25 4.83 4.67
CA ARG A 220 2.09 3.93 4.66
C ARG A 220 1.80 3.51 3.23
N PHE A 221 1.81 2.21 2.99
CA PHE A 221 1.31 1.66 1.73
C PHE A 221 -0.21 1.82 1.62
N HIS A 222 -0.72 1.79 0.41
CA HIS A 222 -2.15 1.79 0.20
C HIS A 222 -2.82 0.60 0.90
N PRO A 223 -3.98 0.77 1.58
CA PRO A 223 -4.62 -0.31 2.34
C PRO A 223 -4.98 -1.55 1.51
N ALA A 224 -5.20 -1.38 0.21
CA ALA A 224 -5.50 -2.48 -0.69
C ALA A 224 -4.25 -3.19 -1.26
N TYR A 225 -3.05 -2.79 -0.87
CA TYR A 225 -1.82 -3.49 -1.20
C TYR A 225 -1.63 -4.66 -0.22
N TYR A 226 -2.08 -5.84 -0.63
CA TYR A 226 -2.09 -7.04 0.21
C TYR A 226 -0.93 -7.95 -0.13
N VAL A 227 -0.17 -8.36 0.89
CA VAL A 227 0.98 -9.28 0.75
C VAL A 227 0.79 -10.57 1.55
N ASP A 228 -0.16 -10.60 2.48
CA ASP A 228 -0.42 -11.69 3.41
C ASP A 228 -1.93 -11.92 3.63
N TYR A 229 -2.27 -12.89 4.47
CA TYR A 229 -3.66 -13.18 4.81
C TYR A 229 -4.08 -12.60 6.17
N ILE A 230 -3.13 -12.40 7.11
CA ILE A 230 -3.42 -12.06 8.51
C ILE A 230 -2.79 -10.73 8.92
N PHE A 231 -1.47 -10.65 8.99
CA PHE A 231 -0.78 -9.60 9.74
C PHE A 231 -1.03 -8.20 9.15
N PHE A 232 -0.51 -7.91 7.97
CA PHE A 232 -0.70 -6.59 7.35
C PHE A 232 -2.14 -6.38 6.87
N ARG A 233 -2.82 -7.46 6.50
CA ARG A 233 -4.17 -7.39 5.94
C ARG A 233 -5.24 -7.18 7.00
N ARG A 234 -5.12 -7.80 8.19
CA ARG A 234 -6.17 -7.86 9.20
C ARG A 234 -5.79 -7.20 10.51
N ILE A 235 -4.57 -7.40 10.97
CA ILE A 235 -4.12 -6.85 12.25
C ILE A 235 -3.68 -5.41 12.08
N MET A 236 -2.78 -5.14 11.14
CA MET A 236 -2.25 -3.80 10.87
C MET A 236 -3.11 -2.98 9.91
N SER A 237 -4.01 -3.62 9.15
CA SER A 237 -4.83 -3.06 8.07
C SER A 237 -4.06 -2.48 6.87
N ARG A 238 -2.76 -2.33 6.96
CA ARG A 238 -1.83 -1.88 5.90
C ARG A 238 -0.38 -2.10 6.33
N ILE A 239 0.54 -1.97 5.37
CA ILE A 239 1.97 -1.94 5.67
C ILE A 239 2.33 -0.49 6.02
N GLN A 240 2.85 -0.25 7.22
CA GLN A 240 3.28 1.06 7.68
C GLN A 240 4.46 0.93 8.62
N GLY A 241 5.49 1.77 8.45
CA GLY A 241 6.66 1.78 9.32
C GLY A 241 7.33 0.41 9.48
N ALA A 242 7.25 -0.43 8.47
CA ALA A 242 7.70 -1.81 8.52
C ALA A 242 8.23 -2.27 7.16
N TYR A 243 9.01 -3.34 7.17
CA TYR A 243 9.44 -4.03 5.97
C TYR A 243 9.18 -5.53 6.08
N TYR A 244 9.08 -6.17 4.93
CA TYR A 244 8.84 -7.61 4.83
C TYR A 244 9.66 -8.24 3.71
N PHE A 245 9.88 -9.55 3.84
CA PHE A 245 10.35 -10.42 2.78
C PHE A 245 9.35 -11.56 2.59
N ARG A 246 8.98 -11.82 1.33
CA ARG A 246 7.95 -12.79 0.97
C ARG A 246 8.42 -13.71 -0.16
N PRO A 247 9.26 -14.73 0.10
CA PRO A 247 9.41 -15.82 -0.83
C PRO A 247 8.12 -16.61 -0.96
N SER A 248 7.78 -17.02 -2.19
CA SER A 248 6.61 -17.85 -2.45
C SER A 248 6.81 -18.75 -3.65
N VAL A 249 6.12 -19.86 -3.65
CA VAL A 249 6.10 -20.83 -4.74
C VAL A 249 4.67 -21.26 -5.03
N GLU A 250 4.33 -21.36 -6.32
CA GLU A 250 3.07 -21.89 -6.79
C GLU A 250 3.32 -22.94 -7.87
N TYR A 251 2.53 -23.99 -7.88
CA TYR A 251 2.63 -25.06 -8.86
C TYR A 251 1.25 -25.46 -9.40
N ASP A 252 1.09 -25.42 -10.72
CA ASP A 252 -0.08 -25.91 -11.43
C ASP A 252 0.07 -27.44 -11.65
N PHE A 253 -0.62 -28.25 -10.84
CA PHE A 253 -0.66 -29.72 -10.99
C PHE A 253 -1.33 -30.09 -12.32
N VAL A 254 -2.40 -29.37 -12.67
CA VAL A 254 -3.13 -29.46 -13.93
C VAL A 254 -3.13 -28.08 -14.58
N ARG A 255 -2.75 -28.03 -15.86
CA ARG A 255 -2.81 -26.82 -16.66
C ARG A 255 -3.14 -27.21 -18.10
N ASN A 256 -4.32 -26.88 -18.54
CA ASN A 256 -4.82 -27.20 -19.87
C ASN A 256 -4.87 -25.96 -20.78
N PRO A 257 -4.77 -26.09 -22.09
CA PRO A 257 -4.82 -24.97 -23.03
C PRO A 257 -6.12 -24.16 -23.01
N ASN A 258 -7.22 -24.75 -22.54
CA ASN A 258 -8.52 -24.06 -22.38
C ASN A 258 -8.59 -23.17 -21.12
N GLY A 259 -7.47 -23.02 -20.40
CA GLY A 259 -7.40 -22.25 -19.17
C GLY A 259 -7.78 -22.99 -17.91
N GLN A 260 -8.11 -24.29 -17.99
CA GLN A 260 -8.32 -25.09 -16.79
C GLN A 260 -7.01 -25.21 -15.99
N LYS A 261 -7.08 -24.93 -14.70
CA LYS A 261 -5.95 -25.01 -13.79
C LYS A 261 -6.39 -25.61 -12.45
N PHE A 262 -5.55 -26.49 -11.93
CA PHE A 262 -5.61 -26.91 -10.53
C PHE A 262 -4.21 -26.87 -9.97
N GLY A 263 -4.02 -26.17 -8.88
CA GLY A 263 -2.70 -25.96 -8.33
C GLY A 263 -2.72 -25.59 -6.85
N GLY A 264 -1.56 -25.40 -6.32
CA GLY A 264 -1.35 -24.96 -4.96
C GLY A 264 -0.15 -24.04 -4.83
N GLY A 265 -0.07 -23.36 -3.71
CA GLY A 265 1.04 -22.46 -3.42
C GLY A 265 1.29 -22.31 -1.94
N ALA A 266 2.50 -21.86 -1.64
CA ALA A 266 2.93 -21.51 -0.30
C ALA A 266 3.73 -20.21 -0.33
N ALA A 267 3.56 -19.39 0.71
CA ALA A 267 4.37 -18.19 0.93
C ALA A 267 4.78 -18.13 2.40
N ILE A 268 5.98 -17.60 2.64
CA ILE A 268 6.45 -17.25 3.98
C ILE A 268 6.64 -15.74 3.98
N ILE A 269 6.08 -15.05 4.97
CA ILE A 269 6.21 -13.62 5.12
C ILE A 269 6.91 -13.35 6.46
N TRP A 270 8.14 -12.86 6.40
CA TRP A 270 8.83 -12.35 7.58
C TRP A 270 8.70 -10.84 7.60
N SER A 271 8.27 -10.28 8.74
CA SER A 271 7.99 -8.86 8.90
C SER A 271 8.72 -8.26 10.09
N ARG A 272 9.18 -7.02 9.91
CA ARG A 272 9.95 -6.29 10.90
C ARG A 272 9.62 -4.80 10.85
N ALA A 273 9.55 -4.14 12.01
CA ALA A 273 9.37 -2.69 12.08
C ALA A 273 10.64 -1.96 11.63
N SER A 274 10.45 -0.89 10.89
CA SER A 274 11.56 0.01 10.48
C SER A 274 12.14 0.73 11.69
N GLU A 275 11.27 1.10 12.66
CA GLU A 275 11.68 1.68 13.94
C GLU A 275 11.01 0.95 15.11
N PHE A 276 11.79 0.66 16.17
CA PHE A 276 11.30 -0.15 17.29
C PHE A 276 10.35 0.59 18.22
N ILE A 277 10.46 1.91 18.30
CA ILE A 277 9.70 2.75 19.25
C ILE A 277 8.19 2.70 19.01
N GLN A 278 7.78 2.33 17.81
CA GLN A 278 6.37 2.26 17.41
C GLN A 278 5.76 0.88 17.64
N THR A 279 6.54 -0.07 18.13
CA THR A 279 6.07 -1.42 18.41
C THR A 279 5.66 -1.57 19.87
N PRO A 280 4.59 -2.33 20.17
CA PRO A 280 4.17 -2.57 21.55
C PRO A 280 5.28 -3.15 22.42
N GLY A 281 6.02 -4.13 21.92
CA GLY A 281 7.10 -4.81 22.64
C GLY A 281 8.45 -4.08 22.63
N ASN A 282 8.51 -2.86 22.06
CA ASN A 282 9.76 -2.09 21.93
C ASN A 282 10.91 -2.88 21.28
N LYS A 283 10.57 -3.74 20.32
CA LYS A 283 11.49 -4.54 19.50
C LYS A 283 11.04 -4.47 18.04
N ARG A 284 11.96 -4.73 17.12
CA ARG A 284 11.65 -4.62 15.67
C ARG A 284 10.98 -5.85 15.08
N ASP A 285 11.22 -7.05 15.60
CA ASP A 285 10.71 -8.28 15.00
C ASP A 285 9.21 -8.43 15.26
N LEU A 286 8.41 -8.32 14.20
CA LEU A 286 6.93 -8.32 14.28
C LEU A 286 6.37 -9.73 14.19
N GLY A 287 6.80 -10.52 13.23
CA GLY A 287 6.29 -11.88 13.10
C GLY A 287 6.69 -12.59 11.83
N VAL A 288 6.29 -13.86 11.79
CA VAL A 288 6.39 -14.73 10.61
C VAL A 288 5.01 -15.27 10.29
N GLU A 289 4.59 -15.15 9.05
CA GLU A 289 3.34 -15.71 8.55
C GLU A 289 3.63 -16.79 7.51
N LEU A 290 2.90 -17.90 7.58
CA LEU A 290 2.89 -18.96 6.58
C LEU A 290 1.51 -18.97 5.93
N ASP A 291 1.48 -18.74 4.63
CA ASP A 291 0.29 -18.75 3.80
C ASP A 291 0.31 -19.95 2.85
N LEU A 292 -0.78 -20.70 2.84
CA LEU A 292 -0.99 -21.83 1.95
C LEU A 292 -2.26 -21.61 1.13
N GLN A 293 -2.25 -22.07 -0.13
CA GLN A 293 -3.44 -22.04 -0.97
C GLN A 293 -3.55 -23.28 -1.87
N LEU A 294 -4.78 -23.68 -2.11
CA LEU A 294 -5.17 -24.59 -3.19
C LEU A 294 -6.19 -23.86 -4.05
N TYR A 295 -6.04 -23.93 -5.36
CA TYR A 295 -6.94 -23.25 -6.28
C TYR A 295 -7.35 -24.14 -7.44
N TYR A 296 -8.56 -23.90 -7.91
CA TYR A 296 -9.10 -24.51 -9.12
C TYR A 296 -9.76 -23.43 -9.98
N GLN A 297 -9.49 -23.50 -11.26
CA GLN A 297 -10.11 -22.68 -12.30
C GLN A 297 -10.61 -23.62 -13.40
N SER A 298 -11.87 -23.51 -13.79
CA SER A 298 -12.47 -24.43 -14.77
C SER A 298 -12.05 -24.12 -16.19
N LYS A 299 -11.92 -22.83 -16.53
CA LYS A 299 -11.44 -22.32 -17.82
C LYS A 299 -11.09 -20.82 -17.70
N ASP A 300 -10.45 -20.25 -18.71
CA ASP A 300 -10.23 -18.80 -18.75
C ASP A 300 -11.56 -18.07 -18.91
N GLY A 301 -11.66 -16.89 -18.32
CA GLY A 301 -12.75 -15.96 -18.59
C GLY A 301 -12.66 -15.40 -20.01
N SER A 302 -13.70 -14.72 -20.43
CA SER A 302 -13.78 -14.06 -21.73
C SER A 302 -12.82 -12.87 -21.80
N LEU A 303 -11.58 -13.11 -22.19
CA LEU A 303 -10.67 -12.01 -22.58
C LEU A 303 -10.84 -11.60 -24.06
N ASN A 304 -11.62 -12.38 -24.83
CA ASN A 304 -11.95 -12.14 -26.22
C ASN A 304 -13.45 -12.37 -26.42
N ASP A 305 -14.05 -11.72 -27.39
CA ASP A 305 -15.46 -11.80 -27.77
C ASP A 305 -15.94 -13.18 -28.26
N ASP A 306 -15.29 -14.27 -27.80
CA ASP A 306 -15.67 -15.64 -28.13
C ASP A 306 -16.71 -16.15 -27.12
N PRO A 307 -18.00 -16.26 -27.52
CA PRO A 307 -19.09 -16.69 -26.63
C PRO A 307 -18.86 -18.11 -26.05
N ASN A 308 -18.07 -18.95 -26.70
CA ASN A 308 -17.78 -20.31 -26.24
C ASN A 308 -16.77 -20.34 -25.08
N LYS A 309 -16.11 -19.22 -24.83
CA LYS A 309 -15.15 -19.05 -23.71
C LYS A 309 -15.73 -18.28 -22.53
N MET A 310 -16.98 -17.86 -22.61
CA MET A 310 -17.65 -17.14 -21.51
C MET A 310 -17.95 -18.08 -20.34
N GLY A 311 -17.78 -17.55 -19.12
CA GLY A 311 -18.21 -18.20 -17.89
C GLY A 311 -17.29 -19.28 -17.35
N GLY A 312 -16.11 -18.90 -16.85
CA GLY A 312 -15.26 -19.74 -16.02
C GLY A 312 -15.68 -19.72 -14.56
N PHE A 313 -15.38 -20.77 -13.81
CA PHE A 313 -15.51 -20.83 -12.36
C PHE A 313 -14.13 -20.86 -11.73
N TYR A 314 -13.95 -20.06 -10.67
CA TYR A 314 -12.73 -20.06 -9.87
C TYR A 314 -13.07 -20.33 -8.41
N THR A 315 -12.28 -21.17 -7.77
CA THR A 315 -12.33 -21.36 -6.32
C THR A 315 -10.93 -21.47 -5.75
N ALA A 316 -10.74 -20.94 -4.54
CA ALA A 316 -9.51 -21.13 -3.80
C ALA A 316 -9.79 -21.33 -2.32
N LEU A 317 -9.14 -22.33 -1.74
CA LEU A 317 -9.05 -22.54 -0.30
C LEU A 317 -7.71 -22.00 0.16
N GLN A 318 -7.75 -21.07 1.10
CA GLN A 318 -6.57 -20.42 1.67
C GLN A 318 -6.51 -20.66 3.17
N TYR A 319 -5.33 -20.98 3.65
CA TYR A 319 -5.02 -21.12 5.07
C TYR A 319 -3.81 -20.27 5.41
N GLY A 320 -3.90 -19.48 6.45
CA GLY A 320 -2.79 -18.67 6.97
C GLY A 320 -2.58 -18.94 8.46
N VAL A 321 -1.32 -18.91 8.88
CA VAL A 321 -0.94 -18.92 10.30
C VAL A 321 0.15 -17.87 10.53
N PHE A 322 -0.08 -16.99 11.50
CA PHE A 322 0.83 -15.92 11.89
C PHE A 322 1.40 -16.22 13.28
N PHE A 323 2.72 -16.17 13.39
CA PHE A 323 3.50 -16.33 14.60
C PHE A 323 4.03 -14.96 15.02
N PRO A 324 3.42 -14.29 16.03
CA PRO A 324 3.91 -13.02 16.52
C PRO A 324 5.29 -13.17 17.18
N LEU A 325 6.11 -12.14 17.05
CA LEU A 325 7.43 -12.05 17.65
C LEU A 325 7.50 -10.87 18.62
N GLY A 326 8.61 -10.71 19.27
CA GLY A 326 8.79 -9.81 20.42
C GLY A 326 8.46 -8.34 20.20
N GLY A 327 8.34 -7.87 18.94
CA GLY A 327 7.88 -6.51 18.64
C GLY A 327 6.39 -6.30 18.95
N LEU A 328 5.61 -7.37 18.97
CA LEU A 328 4.18 -7.35 19.27
C LEU A 328 3.87 -7.74 20.72
N ASP A 329 4.87 -8.15 21.51
CA ASP A 329 4.69 -8.49 22.92
C ASP A 329 4.27 -7.26 23.73
N TYR A 330 3.66 -7.52 24.88
CA TYR A 330 3.38 -6.47 25.85
C TYR A 330 4.64 -6.06 26.60
N LEU A 331 4.76 -4.80 26.98
CA LEU A 331 5.81 -4.34 27.88
C LEU A 331 5.54 -4.83 29.31
N LYS A 332 6.61 -5.24 29.99
CA LYS A 332 6.54 -5.64 31.39
C LYS A 332 6.00 -4.47 32.24
N GLY A 333 4.89 -4.66 32.90
CA GLY A 333 4.22 -3.65 33.72
C GLY A 333 2.96 -3.04 33.09
N GLU A 334 2.68 -3.26 31.81
CA GLU A 334 1.46 -2.80 31.18
C GLU A 334 0.24 -3.64 31.55
N GLN A 335 0.44 -4.91 31.94
CA GLN A 335 -0.63 -5.77 32.40
C GLN A 335 -0.73 -5.72 33.91
N THR A 336 -1.83 -5.20 34.41
CA THR A 336 -2.12 -5.11 35.86
C THR A 336 -2.60 -6.43 36.46
N ASN A 337 -3.00 -7.40 35.66
CA ASN A 337 -3.44 -8.70 36.11
C ASN A 337 -2.35 -9.73 35.84
N ALA A 338 -1.99 -10.51 36.84
CA ALA A 338 -0.90 -11.47 36.90
C ALA A 338 -0.97 -12.60 35.85
N VAL A 339 -0.93 -12.27 34.59
CA VAL A 339 -0.69 -13.21 33.51
C VAL A 339 0.81 -13.34 33.36
N SER A 340 1.33 -14.54 33.55
CA SER A 340 2.76 -14.83 33.49
C SER A 340 3.32 -14.85 32.06
N ASP A 341 2.47 -14.82 31.06
CA ASP A 341 2.85 -14.85 29.63
C ASP A 341 2.63 -13.49 28.99
N TRP A 342 3.71 -12.86 28.57
CA TRP A 342 3.75 -11.55 27.91
C TRP A 342 3.75 -11.66 26.40
N SER A 343 3.69 -12.88 25.86
CA SER A 343 3.68 -13.15 24.42
C SER A 343 2.27 -13.23 23.87
N LEU A 344 2.08 -12.80 22.63
CA LEU A 344 0.84 -13.01 21.90
C LEU A 344 0.76 -14.46 21.40
N SER A 345 -0.44 -15.01 21.38
CA SER A 345 -0.70 -16.31 20.76
C SER A 345 -0.73 -16.21 19.23
N THR A 346 -0.54 -17.35 18.56
CA THR A 346 -0.63 -17.45 17.10
C THR A 346 -2.04 -17.11 16.60
N ALA A 347 -2.11 -16.42 15.47
CA ALA A 347 -3.36 -16.17 14.76
C ALA A 347 -3.50 -17.10 13.55
N GLN A 348 -4.69 -17.57 13.27
CA GLN A 348 -4.97 -18.44 12.14
C GLN A 348 -6.18 -17.96 11.35
N THR A 349 -6.20 -18.23 10.04
CA THR A 349 -7.33 -17.92 9.17
C THR A 349 -7.54 -19.01 8.14
N VAL A 350 -8.80 -19.29 7.86
CA VAL A 350 -9.23 -20.11 6.72
C VAL A 350 -10.14 -19.24 5.86
N ARG A 351 -9.94 -19.26 4.56
CA ARG A 351 -10.73 -18.48 3.60
C ARG A 351 -11.11 -19.34 2.42
N LEU A 352 -12.38 -19.32 2.06
CA LEU A 352 -12.88 -19.87 0.80
C LEU A 352 -13.22 -18.71 -0.14
N ILE A 353 -12.65 -18.72 -1.32
CA ILE A 353 -12.92 -17.76 -2.38
C ILE A 353 -13.67 -18.47 -3.47
N LEU A 354 -14.80 -17.91 -3.88
CA LEU A 354 -15.60 -18.35 -5.02
C LEU A 354 -15.71 -17.19 -6.00
N GLY A 355 -15.54 -17.46 -7.27
CA GLY A 355 -15.61 -16.43 -8.30
C GLY A 355 -16.11 -16.98 -9.63
N VAL A 356 -16.71 -16.10 -10.41
CA VAL A 356 -17.09 -16.34 -11.79
C VAL A 356 -16.19 -15.48 -12.68
N LEU A 357 -15.61 -16.08 -13.70
CA LEU A 357 -14.77 -15.44 -14.70
C LEU A 357 -15.62 -15.20 -15.95
N PHE A 358 -15.79 -13.96 -16.35
CA PHE A 358 -16.55 -13.56 -17.55
C PHE A 358 -15.80 -12.56 -18.39
#